data_2a903a05d0a5cd5972bb639688b2925d
#
_entry.id   2a903a05d0a5cd5972bb639688b2925d
#
_cell.length_a   1.000
_cell.length_b   1.000
_cell.length_c   1.000
_cell.angle_alpha   90.00
_cell.angle_beta   90.00
_cell.angle_gamma   90.00
#
_symmetry.space_group_name_H-M   'P 1'
#
loop_
_entity.id
_entity.type
_entity.pdbx_description
1 polymer ?
#
loop_
_entity_poly.entity_id
_entity_poly.type
_entity_poly.pdbx_seq_one_letter_code
_entity_poly.pdbx_strand_id
1 'polypeptide(L)'
;MKNINTLSGLSVANFSKQIDGKETALYTLCNKVGAELAITNYGAKIVSLMVPDKNGKMTDVVTGHNSIEEYLTSEEPYFGAICGRYGNRIAAGKFTIDGVTYDKLAINNGPNSLHGGIKGFNAVVWDAKQIDEQTIELKYTSADGEEGFPGELKTTVTYHLTNENEVVISYQASTDKPTVLNLTNHSYFNLSGAGDPYIGDHILTINADYYLPTDNTAIPYGPKEKVEGTPMDFRTPHEVGERINDNFEQLIFGKGYDHTYILNKEDNDCLLYTSPSPRDAHESR
;
A
#
# COMPACT_ATOMS: atom_id res chain seq x y z
N MET A 1 -20.29 -3.72 25.84
CA MET A 1 -19.85 -4.37 24.59
C MET A 1 -18.81 -5.41 24.94
N LYS A 2 -18.90 -6.62 24.41
CA LYS A 2 -17.81 -7.60 24.61
C LYS A 2 -16.58 -7.04 23.90
N ASN A 3 -15.44 -6.93 24.61
CA ASN A 3 -14.17 -6.67 23.96
C ASN A 3 -13.85 -7.86 23.06
N ILE A 4 -14.10 -7.71 21.78
CA ILE A 4 -13.75 -8.70 20.77
C ILE A 4 -12.34 -8.32 20.34
N ASN A 5 -11.39 -9.23 20.56
CA ASN A 5 -10.03 -9.07 20.06
C ASN A 5 -9.88 -9.85 18.75
N THR A 6 -9.06 -9.33 17.85
CA THR A 6 -8.59 -10.02 16.64
C THR A 6 -7.62 -11.15 17.01
N LEU A 7 -7.27 -12.01 16.04
CA LEU A 7 -6.21 -13.01 16.24
C LEU A 7 -4.86 -12.39 16.56
N SER A 8 -4.57 -11.20 16.03
CA SER A 8 -3.36 -10.42 16.36
C SER A 8 -3.41 -9.76 17.74
N GLY A 9 -4.53 -9.86 18.45
CA GLY A 9 -4.72 -9.27 19.78
C GLY A 9 -5.19 -7.82 19.78
N LEU A 10 -5.50 -7.23 18.63
CA LEU A 10 -6.03 -5.88 18.54
C LEU A 10 -7.42 -5.80 19.18
N SER A 11 -7.65 -4.77 19.99
CA SER A 11 -8.98 -4.48 20.53
C SER A 11 -9.80 -3.69 19.51
N VAL A 12 -10.89 -4.24 19.03
CA VAL A 12 -11.81 -3.58 18.09
C VAL A 12 -12.27 -2.20 18.61
N ALA A 13 -12.46 -2.07 19.94
CA ALA A 13 -12.89 -0.83 20.55
C ALA A 13 -11.88 0.33 20.40
N ASN A 14 -10.59 0.02 20.24
CA ASN A 14 -9.55 1.04 20.04
C ASN A 14 -9.61 1.71 18.65
N PHE A 15 -10.44 1.20 17.75
CA PHE A 15 -10.61 1.75 16.41
C PHE A 15 -11.92 2.52 16.22
N SER A 16 -12.72 2.69 17.30
CA SER A 16 -13.97 3.45 17.25
C SER A 16 -13.73 4.90 17.67
N LYS A 17 -13.91 5.83 16.73
CA LYS A 17 -13.81 7.27 16.91
C LYS A 17 -14.64 8.01 15.86
N GLN A 18 -15.17 9.17 16.22
CA GLN A 18 -15.78 10.09 15.26
C GLN A 18 -14.71 10.97 14.60
N ILE A 19 -14.60 10.90 13.27
CA ILE A 19 -13.70 11.71 12.45
C ILE A 19 -14.52 12.28 11.28
N ASP A 20 -14.53 13.59 11.12
CA ASP A 20 -15.29 14.31 10.08
C ASP A 20 -16.78 13.91 10.02
N GLY A 21 -17.38 13.65 11.17
CA GLY A 21 -18.80 13.25 11.28
C GLY A 21 -19.10 11.79 10.92
N LYS A 22 -18.08 10.98 10.63
CA LYS A 22 -18.19 9.54 10.38
C LYS A 22 -17.51 8.72 11.48
N GLU A 23 -18.05 7.56 11.77
CA GLU A 23 -17.49 6.64 12.75
C GLU A 23 -16.43 5.74 12.10
N THR A 24 -15.26 5.64 12.73
CA THR A 24 -14.24 4.65 12.37
C THR A 24 -14.50 3.33 13.08
N ALA A 25 -14.07 2.23 12.48
CA ALA A 25 -14.19 0.88 13.03
C ALA A 25 -13.07 -0.02 12.51
N LEU A 26 -12.89 -1.16 13.18
CA LEU A 26 -12.06 -2.27 12.73
C LEU A 26 -12.96 -3.43 12.29
N TYR A 27 -12.69 -3.96 11.10
CA TYR A 27 -13.37 -5.11 10.51
C TYR A 27 -12.39 -6.27 10.39
N THR A 28 -12.86 -7.49 10.56
CA THR A 28 -12.05 -8.70 10.37
C THR A 28 -12.64 -9.57 9.29
N LEU A 29 -11.80 -10.02 8.38
CA LEU A 29 -12.11 -11.04 7.39
C LEU A 29 -11.38 -12.32 7.80
N CYS A 30 -12.08 -13.45 7.78
CA CYS A 30 -11.52 -14.73 8.16
C CYS A 30 -11.79 -15.75 7.04
N ASN A 31 -10.78 -16.50 6.63
CA ASN A 31 -10.97 -17.58 5.69
C ASN A 31 -11.15 -18.94 6.40
N LYS A 32 -11.50 -19.96 5.64
CA LYS A 32 -11.79 -21.30 6.18
C LYS A 32 -10.56 -22.04 6.71
N VAL A 33 -9.35 -21.58 6.39
CA VAL A 33 -8.09 -22.18 6.85
C VAL A 33 -7.46 -21.43 8.02
N GLY A 34 -8.14 -20.40 8.53
CA GLY A 34 -7.82 -19.74 9.79
C GLY A 34 -6.96 -18.48 9.65
N ALA A 35 -6.66 -17.99 8.43
CA ALA A 35 -6.06 -16.68 8.26
C ALA A 35 -7.07 -15.57 8.57
N GLU A 36 -6.58 -14.45 9.11
CA GLU A 36 -7.38 -13.26 9.45
C GLU A 36 -6.74 -12.00 8.87
N LEU A 37 -7.55 -11.17 8.23
CA LEU A 37 -7.18 -9.85 7.75
C LEU A 37 -8.00 -8.80 8.51
N ALA A 38 -7.33 -7.91 9.25
CA ALA A 38 -7.97 -6.81 9.95
C ALA A 38 -7.83 -5.51 9.15
N ILE A 39 -8.94 -4.80 8.96
CA ILE A 39 -9.02 -3.58 8.14
C ILE A 39 -9.77 -2.49 8.90
N THR A 40 -9.22 -1.28 8.97
CA THR A 40 -9.98 -0.12 9.42
C THR A 40 -10.53 0.66 8.24
N ASN A 41 -11.74 1.24 8.39
CA ASN A 41 -12.30 2.13 7.39
C ASN A 41 -11.65 3.54 7.39
N TYR A 42 -10.79 3.85 8.33
CA TYR A 42 -9.94 5.05 8.26
C TYR A 42 -8.79 4.81 7.29
N GLY A 43 -8.83 5.47 6.13
CA GLY A 43 -7.87 5.28 5.05
C GLY A 43 -7.95 3.92 4.37
N ALA A 44 -9.01 3.14 4.60
CA ALA A 44 -9.19 1.77 4.12
C ALA A 44 -7.94 0.90 4.37
N LYS A 45 -7.34 1.03 5.58
CA LYS A 45 -6.04 0.46 5.92
C LYS A 45 -6.11 -1.02 6.29
N ILE A 46 -5.21 -1.81 5.73
CA ILE A 46 -4.85 -3.11 6.33
C ILE A 46 -4.08 -2.83 7.61
N VAL A 47 -4.57 -3.35 8.74
CA VAL A 47 -3.97 -3.14 10.06
C VAL A 47 -3.14 -4.33 10.49
N SER A 48 -3.58 -5.55 10.14
CA SER A 48 -2.96 -6.81 10.52
C SER A 48 -3.32 -7.88 9.49
N LEU A 49 -2.38 -8.77 9.21
CA LEU A 49 -2.60 -9.96 8.40
C LEU A 49 -1.99 -11.18 9.11
N MET A 50 -2.84 -11.96 9.75
CA MET A 50 -2.46 -13.18 10.45
C MET A 50 -2.45 -14.36 9.48
N VAL A 51 -1.27 -14.90 9.23
CA VAL A 51 -1.08 -16.08 8.38
C VAL A 51 -0.25 -17.15 9.11
N PRO A 52 -0.44 -18.44 8.82
CA PRO A 52 0.39 -19.48 9.40
C PRO A 52 1.79 -19.48 8.78
N ASP A 53 2.81 -19.56 9.62
CA ASP A 53 4.18 -19.83 9.19
C ASP A 53 4.35 -21.31 8.75
N LYS A 54 5.57 -21.69 8.34
CA LYS A 54 5.89 -23.07 7.92
C LYS A 54 5.65 -24.14 9.00
N ASN A 55 5.53 -23.75 10.27
CA ASN A 55 5.24 -24.64 11.39
C ASN A 55 3.76 -24.59 11.81
N GLY A 56 2.92 -23.79 11.12
CA GLY A 56 1.52 -23.59 11.43
C GLY A 56 1.26 -22.54 12.53
N LYS A 57 2.29 -21.85 13.02
CA LYS A 57 2.12 -20.75 13.98
C LYS A 57 1.58 -19.52 13.26
N MET A 58 0.47 -18.98 13.76
CA MET A 58 -0.10 -17.73 13.24
C MET A 58 0.84 -16.56 13.57
N THR A 59 1.21 -15.80 12.54
CA THR A 59 2.12 -14.66 12.63
C THR A 59 1.48 -13.48 11.91
N ASP A 60 1.50 -12.29 12.53
CA ASP A 60 1.13 -11.05 11.86
C ASP A 60 2.29 -10.60 10.98
N VAL A 61 2.02 -10.48 9.68
CA VAL A 61 3.06 -10.14 8.69
C VAL A 61 2.92 -8.72 8.14
N VAL A 62 2.02 -7.90 8.68
CA VAL A 62 1.80 -6.51 8.27
C VAL A 62 2.09 -5.56 9.43
N THR A 63 2.93 -4.56 9.18
CA THR A 63 3.16 -3.47 10.14
C THR A 63 1.95 -2.54 10.18
N GLY A 64 1.37 -2.38 11.36
CA GLY A 64 0.22 -1.51 11.61
C GLY A 64 0.27 -0.90 13.01
N HIS A 65 -0.76 -0.13 13.37
CA HIS A 65 -0.92 0.47 14.70
C HIS A 65 -2.04 -0.21 15.50
N ASN A 66 -2.00 -0.08 16.82
CA ASN A 66 -2.93 -0.78 17.72
C ASN A 66 -4.21 0.00 17.99
N SER A 67 -4.31 1.22 17.49
CA SER A 67 -5.48 2.09 17.69
C SER A 67 -5.60 3.15 16.61
N ILE A 68 -6.80 3.74 16.52
CA ILE A 68 -7.03 4.89 15.63
C ILE A 68 -6.22 6.12 16.08
N GLU A 69 -5.97 6.30 17.37
CA GLU A 69 -5.18 7.41 17.91
C GLU A 69 -3.73 7.32 17.43
N GLU A 70 -3.15 6.11 17.42
CA GLU A 70 -1.80 5.92 16.90
C GLU A 70 -1.71 6.24 15.41
N TYR A 71 -2.72 5.86 14.59
CA TYR A 71 -2.78 6.27 13.17
C TYR A 71 -2.89 7.79 12.97
N LEU A 72 -3.61 8.49 13.86
CA LEU A 72 -3.79 9.94 13.76
C LEU A 72 -2.54 10.74 14.18
N THR A 73 -1.69 10.15 15.00
CA THR A 73 -0.48 10.81 15.55
C THR A 73 0.83 10.29 14.97
N SER A 74 0.77 9.24 14.14
CA SER A 74 1.96 8.63 13.54
C SER A 74 2.65 9.57 12.57
N GLU A 75 3.99 9.58 12.61
CA GLU A 75 4.83 10.25 11.60
C GLU A 75 4.80 9.51 10.26
N GLU A 76 4.43 8.19 10.26
CA GLU A 76 4.20 7.39 9.06
C GLU A 76 2.70 7.17 8.85
N PRO A 77 2.03 8.03 8.06
CA PRO A 77 0.57 7.99 7.91
C PRO A 77 0.08 6.92 6.95
N TYR A 78 0.98 6.23 6.25
CA TYR A 78 0.62 5.37 5.12
C TYR A 78 0.58 3.88 5.45
N PHE A 79 0.93 3.43 6.65
CA PHE A 79 0.85 2.00 7.03
C PHE A 79 -0.49 1.38 6.64
N GLY A 80 -0.45 0.43 5.70
CA GLY A 80 -1.59 -0.33 5.19
C GLY A 80 -2.61 0.45 4.36
N ALA A 81 -2.40 1.76 4.14
CA ALA A 81 -3.40 2.67 3.57
C ALA A 81 -3.66 2.47 2.09
N ILE A 82 -4.87 2.81 1.65
CA ILE A 82 -5.13 3.14 0.25
C ILE A 82 -4.63 4.56 -0.01
N CYS A 83 -3.66 4.69 -0.91
CA CYS A 83 -3.15 5.98 -1.39
C CYS A 83 -3.90 6.39 -2.66
N GLY A 84 -4.36 7.62 -2.70
CA GLY A 84 -5.15 8.21 -3.79
C GLY A 84 -5.42 9.70 -3.51
N ARG A 85 -5.90 10.48 -4.53
CA ARG A 85 -6.26 9.94 -5.87
C ARG A 85 -5.06 9.39 -6.63
N TYR A 86 -3.84 9.92 -6.41
CA TYR A 86 -2.65 9.53 -7.13
C TYR A 86 -1.59 9.03 -6.15
N GLY A 87 -1.38 7.71 -6.13
CA GLY A 87 -0.31 7.06 -5.39
C GLY A 87 1.04 7.44 -5.97
N ASN A 88 2.04 7.60 -5.10
CA ASN A 88 3.35 8.14 -5.40
C ASN A 88 3.29 9.64 -5.77
N ARG A 89 4.30 10.18 -6.47
CA ARG A 89 4.54 11.62 -6.59
C ARG A 89 4.04 12.22 -7.91
N ILE A 90 3.58 13.47 -7.82
CA ILE A 90 3.37 14.34 -8.96
C ILE A 90 4.35 15.50 -8.86
N ALA A 91 5.25 15.60 -9.84
CA ALA A 91 6.33 16.60 -9.87
C ALA A 91 5.78 18.02 -9.78
N ALA A 92 6.35 18.82 -8.87
CA ALA A 92 5.95 20.20 -8.61
C ALA A 92 4.44 20.40 -8.34
N GLY A 93 3.72 19.31 -7.95
CA GLY A 93 2.28 19.33 -7.68
C GLY A 93 1.43 19.80 -8.86
N LYS A 94 1.82 19.50 -10.10
CA LYS A 94 1.07 19.94 -11.28
C LYS A 94 1.07 18.89 -12.40
N PHE A 95 -0.01 18.89 -13.16
CA PHE A 95 -0.16 18.10 -14.38
C PHE A 95 -1.04 18.81 -15.40
N THR A 96 -1.03 18.34 -16.64
CA THR A 96 -1.86 18.89 -17.73
C THR A 96 -2.71 17.78 -18.35
N ILE A 97 -4.01 18.01 -18.50
CA ILE A 97 -4.94 17.14 -19.23
C ILE A 97 -5.66 18.00 -20.27
N ASP A 98 -5.70 17.56 -21.52
CA ASP A 98 -6.40 18.23 -22.62
C ASP A 98 -6.07 19.72 -22.73
N GLY A 99 -4.81 20.08 -22.50
CA GLY A 99 -4.31 21.46 -22.57
C GLY A 99 -4.64 22.33 -21.33
N VAL A 100 -5.37 21.79 -20.35
CA VAL A 100 -5.65 22.49 -19.07
C VAL A 100 -4.61 22.06 -18.03
N THR A 101 -3.92 23.04 -17.46
CA THR A 101 -2.94 22.81 -16.41
C THR A 101 -3.59 22.93 -15.03
N TYR A 102 -3.40 21.92 -14.21
CA TYR A 102 -3.80 21.84 -12.81
C TYR A 102 -2.52 21.98 -11.95
N ASP A 103 -2.38 23.10 -11.27
CA ASP A 103 -1.18 23.51 -10.50
C ASP A 103 -1.46 23.83 -9.03
N LYS A 104 -2.61 23.39 -8.53
CA LYS A 104 -3.06 23.65 -7.14
C LYS A 104 -3.05 22.41 -6.27
N LEU A 105 -2.35 21.34 -6.69
CA LEU A 105 -2.18 20.18 -5.82
C LEU A 105 -1.39 20.56 -4.57
N ALA A 106 -1.76 19.95 -3.44
CA ALA A 106 -1.03 20.16 -2.20
C ALA A 106 0.42 19.69 -2.34
N ILE A 107 1.37 20.53 -1.93
CA ILE A 107 2.79 20.21 -1.85
C ILE A 107 3.09 19.71 -0.43
N ASN A 108 3.23 18.41 -0.28
CA ASN A 108 3.39 17.74 1.00
C ASN A 108 4.65 16.86 1.10
N ASN A 109 5.49 16.86 0.06
CA ASN A 109 6.74 16.09 0.06
C ASN A 109 7.83 16.82 -0.74
N GLY A 110 8.66 17.61 -0.04
CA GLY A 110 9.63 18.47 -0.69
C GLY A 110 8.94 19.42 -1.70
N PRO A 111 9.38 19.45 -2.98
CA PRO A 111 8.72 20.26 -4.00
C PRO A 111 7.49 19.59 -4.64
N ASN A 112 7.15 18.35 -4.25
CA ASN A 112 6.21 17.50 -4.94
C ASN A 112 4.91 17.27 -4.16
N SER A 113 3.85 16.85 -4.86
CA SER A 113 2.66 16.26 -4.26
C SER A 113 2.87 14.74 -4.11
N LEU A 114 2.53 14.17 -2.96
CA LEU A 114 2.69 12.75 -2.63
C LEU A 114 1.38 12.15 -2.17
N HIS A 115 1.04 10.98 -2.69
CA HIS A 115 -0.05 10.11 -2.24
C HIS A 115 -1.42 10.79 -2.16
N GLY A 116 -1.68 11.76 -3.04
CA GLY A 116 -2.97 12.44 -3.12
C GLY A 116 -3.08 13.72 -2.29
N GLY A 117 -1.99 14.15 -1.62
CA GLY A 117 -1.94 15.43 -0.93
C GLY A 117 -1.90 15.31 0.59
N ILE A 118 -2.30 16.37 1.29
CA ILE A 118 -2.24 16.47 2.77
C ILE A 118 -3.31 15.57 3.41
N LYS A 119 -4.52 15.62 2.88
CA LYS A 119 -5.66 14.79 3.31
C LYS A 119 -6.10 13.88 2.17
N GLY A 120 -5.17 13.01 1.72
CA GLY A 120 -5.44 12.01 0.71
C GLY A 120 -6.34 10.86 1.20
N PHE A 121 -6.54 9.86 0.38
CA PHE A 121 -7.39 8.70 0.67
C PHE A 121 -6.99 7.92 1.92
N ASN A 122 -5.73 8.02 2.33
CA ASN A 122 -5.17 7.45 3.56
C ASN A 122 -5.70 8.11 4.85
N ALA A 123 -6.26 9.33 4.76
CA ALA A 123 -6.63 10.17 5.91
C ALA A 123 -8.13 10.51 5.96
N VAL A 124 -8.96 9.78 5.24
CA VAL A 124 -10.43 9.93 5.21
C VAL A 124 -11.12 8.68 5.74
N VAL A 125 -12.36 8.84 6.22
CA VAL A 125 -13.20 7.70 6.65
C VAL A 125 -14.03 7.22 5.48
N TRP A 126 -13.82 5.97 5.09
CA TRP A 126 -14.56 5.30 4.02
C TRP A 126 -15.86 4.70 4.55
N ASP A 127 -16.89 4.67 3.71
CA ASP A 127 -18.13 3.97 3.99
C ASP A 127 -17.90 2.47 3.77
N ALA A 128 -17.86 1.70 4.86
CA ALA A 128 -17.53 0.29 4.84
C ALA A 128 -18.78 -0.58 4.92
N LYS A 129 -18.80 -1.65 4.12
CA LYS A 129 -19.83 -2.69 4.15
C LYS A 129 -19.16 -4.06 4.10
N GLN A 130 -19.21 -4.80 5.20
CA GLN A 130 -18.84 -6.20 5.19
C GLN A 130 -19.88 -7.00 4.41
N ILE A 131 -19.47 -7.69 3.34
CA ILE A 131 -20.35 -8.44 2.44
C ILE A 131 -20.56 -9.85 2.98
N ASP A 132 -19.47 -10.47 3.43
CA ASP A 132 -19.45 -11.79 4.05
C ASP A 132 -18.24 -11.92 4.98
N GLU A 133 -17.92 -13.14 5.46
CA GLU A 133 -16.79 -13.40 6.37
C GLU A 133 -15.42 -13.16 5.73
N GLN A 134 -15.32 -13.14 4.40
CA GLN A 134 -14.07 -13.03 3.65
C GLN A 134 -13.96 -11.75 2.82
N THR A 135 -15.04 -10.92 2.76
CA THR A 135 -15.13 -9.81 1.82
C THR A 135 -15.65 -8.54 2.48
N ILE A 136 -14.95 -7.43 2.27
CA ILE A 136 -15.41 -6.08 2.65
C ILE A 136 -15.30 -5.13 1.46
N GLU A 137 -16.31 -4.30 1.28
CA GLU A 137 -16.35 -3.20 0.32
C GLU A 137 -16.25 -1.87 1.06
N LEU A 138 -15.34 -0.99 0.60
CA LEU A 138 -15.14 0.35 1.13
C LEU A 138 -15.35 1.37 0.01
N LYS A 139 -16.17 2.39 0.26
CA LYS A 139 -16.51 3.43 -0.72
C LYS A 139 -16.10 4.80 -0.22
N TYR A 140 -15.56 5.60 -1.13
CA TYR A 140 -15.29 7.02 -0.89
C TYR A 140 -15.64 7.84 -2.12
N THR A 141 -16.29 8.98 -1.89
CA THR A 141 -16.54 9.98 -2.93
C THR A 141 -15.67 11.19 -2.62
N SER A 142 -14.68 11.41 -3.47
CA SER A 142 -13.80 12.56 -3.43
C SER A 142 -14.40 13.68 -4.28
N ALA A 143 -14.69 14.83 -3.68
CA ALA A 143 -15.35 15.94 -4.34
C ALA A 143 -14.49 16.59 -5.44
N ASP A 144 -15.13 17.26 -6.41
CA ASP A 144 -14.42 18.08 -7.39
C ASP A 144 -13.56 19.13 -6.68
N GLY A 145 -12.26 19.18 -6.98
CA GLY A 145 -11.30 20.10 -6.39
C GLY A 145 -10.66 19.62 -5.08
N GLU A 146 -11.04 18.45 -4.54
CA GLU A 146 -10.38 17.89 -3.35
C GLU A 146 -8.89 17.71 -3.60
N GLU A 147 -8.05 18.22 -2.68
CA GLU A 147 -6.57 18.25 -2.78
C GLU A 147 -6.05 18.87 -4.12
N GLY A 148 -6.91 19.61 -4.85
CA GLY A 148 -6.58 20.23 -6.14
C GLY A 148 -6.88 19.38 -7.38
N PHE A 149 -7.41 18.17 -7.22
CA PHE A 149 -7.74 17.28 -8.33
C PHE A 149 -9.11 17.62 -8.96
N PRO A 150 -9.25 17.67 -10.29
CA PRO A 150 -10.51 17.94 -10.97
C PRO A 150 -11.46 16.75 -10.94
N GLY A 151 -12.75 17.05 -10.97
CA GLY A 151 -13.85 16.09 -11.07
C GLY A 151 -14.25 15.45 -9.75
N GLU A 152 -15.51 15.09 -9.61
CA GLU A 152 -15.97 14.18 -8.56
C GLU A 152 -15.48 12.77 -8.89
N LEU A 153 -14.82 12.11 -7.97
CA LEU A 153 -14.34 10.74 -8.12
C LEU A 153 -15.04 9.82 -7.11
N LYS A 154 -15.78 8.85 -7.60
CA LYS A 154 -16.37 7.77 -6.79
C LYS A 154 -15.47 6.55 -6.87
N THR A 155 -14.96 6.11 -5.73
CA THR A 155 -14.03 4.99 -5.62
C THR A 155 -14.64 3.90 -4.75
N THR A 156 -14.49 2.66 -5.20
CA THR A 156 -14.79 1.45 -4.42
C THR A 156 -13.53 0.61 -4.34
N VAL A 157 -13.16 0.21 -3.13
CA VAL A 157 -12.09 -0.77 -2.87
C VAL A 157 -12.72 -1.99 -2.22
N THR A 158 -12.45 -3.16 -2.78
CA THR A 158 -12.92 -4.43 -2.22
C THR A 158 -11.72 -5.26 -1.80
N TYR A 159 -11.69 -5.68 -0.54
CA TYR A 159 -10.75 -6.66 -0.03
C TYR A 159 -11.42 -8.01 0.06
N HIS A 160 -10.75 -9.02 -0.43
CA HIS A 160 -11.19 -10.42 -0.32
C HIS A 160 -10.02 -11.30 0.14
N LEU A 161 -10.23 -12.04 1.23
CA LEU A 161 -9.29 -13.01 1.75
C LEU A 161 -9.69 -14.40 1.28
N THR A 162 -8.96 -14.98 0.34
CA THR A 162 -9.28 -16.28 -0.25
C THR A 162 -8.96 -17.45 0.69
N ASN A 163 -9.47 -18.63 0.39
CA ASN A 163 -9.16 -19.85 1.15
C ASN A 163 -7.73 -20.37 0.88
N GLU A 164 -7.08 -19.84 -0.14
CA GLU A 164 -5.70 -20.10 -0.52
C GLU A 164 -4.72 -19.13 0.19
N ASN A 165 -5.23 -18.30 1.13
CA ASN A 165 -4.49 -17.25 1.86
C ASN A 165 -4.00 -16.09 0.97
N GLU A 166 -4.68 -15.80 -0.11
CA GLU A 166 -4.44 -14.62 -0.92
C GLU A 166 -5.27 -13.44 -0.41
N VAL A 167 -4.69 -12.24 -0.43
CA VAL A 167 -5.40 -10.99 -0.25
C VAL A 167 -5.61 -10.35 -1.61
N VAL A 168 -6.85 -10.41 -2.11
CA VAL A 168 -7.22 -9.78 -3.39
C VAL A 168 -7.75 -8.38 -3.10
N ILE A 169 -7.15 -7.36 -3.72
CA ILE A 169 -7.56 -5.97 -3.61
C ILE A 169 -8.06 -5.50 -4.98
N SER A 170 -9.35 -5.24 -5.08
CA SER A 170 -9.97 -4.77 -6.32
C SER A 170 -10.33 -3.29 -6.21
N TYR A 171 -10.04 -2.54 -7.26
CA TYR A 171 -10.32 -1.10 -7.35
C TYR A 171 -11.31 -0.82 -8.48
N GLN A 172 -12.33 -0.04 -8.18
CA GLN A 172 -13.25 0.51 -9.18
C GLN A 172 -13.39 2.01 -8.95
N ALA A 173 -13.33 2.79 -10.03
CA ALA A 173 -13.50 4.22 -9.94
C ALA A 173 -14.28 4.77 -11.13
N SER A 174 -15.05 5.83 -10.89
CA SER A 174 -15.73 6.61 -11.94
C SER A 174 -15.66 8.10 -11.62
N THR A 175 -15.57 8.93 -12.65
CA THR A 175 -15.48 10.38 -12.51
C THR A 175 -16.36 11.08 -13.52
N ASP A 176 -16.78 12.31 -13.21
CA ASP A 176 -17.57 13.17 -14.07
C ASP A 176 -16.72 14.09 -14.98
N LYS A 177 -15.38 14.18 -14.73
CA LYS A 177 -14.43 14.98 -15.51
C LYS A 177 -13.12 14.22 -15.69
N PRO A 178 -12.33 14.51 -16.74
CA PRO A 178 -10.97 14.01 -16.85
C PRO A 178 -10.14 14.33 -15.59
N THR A 179 -9.50 13.31 -15.03
CA THR A 179 -8.64 13.44 -13.85
C THR A 179 -7.49 12.43 -13.93
N VAL A 180 -6.47 12.59 -13.10
CA VAL A 180 -5.43 11.58 -12.94
C VAL A 180 -5.81 10.64 -11.79
N LEU A 181 -5.61 9.34 -12.01
CA LEU A 181 -5.90 8.30 -11.04
C LEU A 181 -4.81 7.24 -11.02
N ASN A 182 -4.29 6.95 -9.86
CA ASN A 182 -3.36 5.85 -9.59
C ASN A 182 -3.55 5.41 -8.14
N LEU A 183 -4.30 4.35 -7.92
CA LEU A 183 -4.57 3.82 -6.57
C LEU A 183 -3.58 2.72 -6.23
N THR A 184 -3.15 2.68 -4.97
CA THR A 184 -2.30 1.61 -4.45
C THR A 184 -2.62 1.34 -2.98
N ASN A 185 -2.35 0.12 -2.53
CA ASN A 185 -2.26 -0.21 -1.11
C ASN A 185 -0.82 -0.06 -0.64
N HIS A 186 -0.63 0.58 0.51
CA HIS A 186 0.68 0.90 1.06
C HIS A 186 1.01 0.05 2.30
N SER A 187 0.74 -1.26 2.24
CA SER A 187 1.12 -2.16 3.32
C SER A 187 2.63 -2.36 3.37
N TYR A 188 3.17 -2.41 4.59
CA TYR A 188 4.55 -2.77 4.88
C TYR A 188 4.56 -4.20 5.40
N PHE A 189 5.18 -5.10 4.67
CA PHE A 189 5.25 -6.50 5.04
C PHE A 189 6.54 -6.83 5.78
N ASN A 190 6.41 -7.61 6.85
CA ASN A 190 7.52 -8.21 7.56
C ASN A 190 7.22 -9.69 7.81
N LEU A 191 7.81 -10.57 7.02
CA LEU A 191 7.55 -12.01 7.07
C LEU A 191 8.12 -12.70 8.32
N SER A 192 9.02 -12.02 9.05
CA SER A 192 9.51 -12.47 10.36
C SER A 192 8.52 -12.18 11.48
N GLY A 193 7.53 -11.31 11.19
CA GLY A 193 6.48 -10.85 12.10
C GLY A 193 6.53 -9.34 12.30
N ALA A 194 5.37 -8.70 12.43
CA ALA A 194 5.21 -7.25 12.52
C ALA A 194 6.00 -6.59 13.67
N GLY A 195 6.36 -7.36 14.71
CA GLY A 195 7.16 -6.89 15.84
C GLY A 195 8.67 -7.07 15.67
N ASP A 196 9.15 -7.73 14.62
CA ASP A 196 10.58 -7.88 14.38
C ASP A 196 11.16 -6.55 13.84
N PRO A 197 12.23 -6.01 14.45
CA PRO A 197 12.77 -4.70 14.07
C PRO A 197 13.60 -4.71 12.79
N TYR A 198 13.90 -5.89 12.22
CA TYR A 198 14.81 -6.01 11.09
C TYR A 198 14.21 -6.85 9.95
N ILE A 199 14.32 -6.33 8.73
CA ILE A 199 13.86 -7.01 7.50
C ILE A 199 14.99 -7.31 6.50
N GLY A 200 16.23 -6.97 6.82
CA GLY A 200 17.35 -7.06 5.88
C GLY A 200 17.73 -8.49 5.51
N ASP A 201 17.35 -9.48 6.30
CA ASP A 201 17.55 -10.92 6.05
C ASP A 201 16.43 -11.56 5.20
N HIS A 202 15.41 -10.77 4.81
CA HIS A 202 14.41 -11.24 3.85
C HIS A 202 15.06 -11.47 2.49
N ILE A 203 14.79 -12.62 1.90
CA ILE A 203 15.24 -12.95 0.55
C ILE A 203 14.22 -12.42 -0.44
N LEU A 204 14.66 -11.54 -1.34
CA LEU A 204 13.84 -10.90 -2.35
C LEU A 204 14.23 -11.39 -3.75
N THR A 205 13.22 -11.66 -4.56
CA THR A 205 13.36 -11.89 -6.01
C THR A 205 12.36 -11.03 -6.75
N ILE A 206 12.80 -10.32 -7.79
CA ILE A 206 11.94 -9.47 -8.63
C ILE A 206 12.16 -9.85 -10.10
N ASN A 207 11.12 -10.33 -10.77
CA ASN A 207 11.17 -10.61 -12.21
C ASN A 207 11.08 -9.31 -13.02
N ALA A 208 12.17 -8.56 -13.05
CA ALA A 208 12.27 -7.29 -13.78
C ALA A 208 13.70 -7.06 -14.29
N ASP A 209 13.83 -6.76 -15.57
CA ASP A 209 15.12 -6.39 -16.18
C ASP A 209 15.43 -4.90 -16.07
N TYR A 210 14.43 -4.10 -15.71
CA TYR A 210 14.52 -2.64 -15.66
C TYR A 210 13.84 -2.08 -14.44
N TYR A 211 14.32 -0.90 -14.01
CA TYR A 211 13.68 -0.05 -13.03
C TYR A 211 13.61 1.39 -13.55
N LEU A 212 12.86 2.26 -12.87
CA LEU A 212 12.80 3.69 -13.15
C LEU A 212 13.77 4.41 -12.21
N PRO A 213 14.84 5.05 -12.74
CA PRO A 213 15.73 5.87 -11.92
C PRO A 213 14.99 7.13 -11.47
N THR A 214 15.35 7.63 -10.29
CA THR A 214 14.74 8.84 -9.71
C THR A 214 15.78 9.90 -9.45
N ASP A 215 15.36 11.18 -9.46
CA ASP A 215 16.14 12.27 -8.92
C ASP A 215 16.14 12.26 -7.38
N ASN A 216 16.87 13.19 -6.78
CA ASN A 216 16.97 13.30 -5.32
C ASN A 216 15.67 13.75 -4.63
N THR A 217 14.61 14.02 -5.39
CA THR A 217 13.25 14.30 -4.89
C THR A 217 12.31 13.11 -5.13
N ALA A 218 12.88 11.97 -5.53
CA ALA A 218 12.21 10.72 -5.85
C ALA A 218 11.18 10.83 -7.01
N ILE A 219 11.44 11.72 -7.97
CA ILE A 219 10.70 11.80 -9.23
C ILE A 219 11.43 10.96 -10.28
N PRO A 220 10.75 10.00 -10.93
CA PRO A 220 11.34 9.26 -12.04
C PRO A 220 11.76 10.20 -13.18
N TYR A 221 12.94 10.00 -13.74
CA TYR A 221 13.46 10.76 -14.86
C TYR A 221 14.11 9.87 -15.91
N GLY A 222 14.19 10.37 -17.14
CA GLY A 222 14.89 9.69 -18.23
C GLY A 222 14.27 8.35 -18.67
N PRO A 223 15.02 7.55 -19.43
CA PRO A 223 14.63 6.22 -19.82
C PRO A 223 14.76 5.25 -18.64
N LYS A 224 14.04 4.10 -18.72
CA LYS A 224 14.25 2.99 -17.80
C LYS A 224 15.71 2.50 -17.85
N GLU A 225 16.26 2.14 -16.70
CA GLU A 225 17.61 1.61 -16.57
C GLU A 225 17.60 0.11 -16.28
N LYS A 226 18.66 -0.58 -16.73
CA LYS A 226 18.83 -2.00 -16.46
C LYS A 226 19.21 -2.24 -15.02
N VAL A 227 18.66 -3.29 -14.42
CA VAL A 227 19.07 -3.76 -13.10
C VAL A 227 20.41 -4.47 -13.11
N GLU A 228 20.75 -5.10 -14.26
CA GLU A 228 21.95 -5.93 -14.45
C GLU A 228 23.25 -5.20 -14.07
N GLY A 229 24.03 -5.83 -13.19
CA GLY A 229 25.32 -5.29 -12.72
C GLY A 229 25.19 -4.15 -11.73
N THR A 230 23.99 -3.90 -11.17
CA THR A 230 23.73 -2.88 -10.16
C THR A 230 23.22 -3.51 -8.85
N PRO A 231 23.24 -2.79 -7.72
CA PRO A 231 22.59 -3.26 -6.49
C PRO A 231 21.08 -3.48 -6.61
N MET A 232 20.44 -2.91 -7.67
CA MET A 232 19.00 -3.08 -7.96
C MET A 232 18.68 -4.45 -8.57
N ASP A 233 19.65 -5.32 -8.86
CA ASP A 233 19.41 -6.61 -9.50
C ASP A 233 18.91 -7.68 -8.51
N PHE A 234 17.61 -7.88 -8.47
CA PHE A 234 16.91 -8.93 -7.71
C PHE A 234 16.32 -10.01 -8.62
N ARG A 235 16.82 -10.19 -9.85
CA ARG A 235 16.38 -11.29 -10.73
C ARG A 235 16.74 -12.67 -10.20
N THR A 236 17.72 -12.75 -9.33
CA THR A 236 18.06 -13.91 -8.52
C THR A 236 17.87 -13.60 -7.04
N PRO A 237 17.65 -14.61 -6.17
CA PRO A 237 17.41 -14.38 -4.75
C PRO A 237 18.58 -13.66 -4.07
N HIS A 238 18.30 -12.54 -3.38
CA HIS A 238 19.26 -11.79 -2.56
C HIS A 238 18.61 -11.33 -1.27
N GLU A 239 19.39 -11.28 -0.20
CA GLU A 239 18.94 -10.62 1.03
C GLU A 239 18.78 -9.11 0.79
N VAL A 240 17.70 -8.53 1.30
CA VAL A 240 17.41 -7.09 1.16
C VAL A 240 18.55 -6.26 1.75
N GLY A 241 19.10 -6.67 2.90
CA GLY A 241 20.18 -5.97 3.58
C GLY A 241 21.56 -6.09 2.93
N GLU A 242 21.76 -7.05 1.99
CA GLU A 242 23.06 -7.39 1.44
C GLU A 242 23.75 -6.18 0.76
N ARG A 243 22.98 -5.39 -0.01
CA ARG A 243 23.50 -4.30 -0.85
C ARG A 243 22.82 -2.96 -0.61
N ILE A 244 21.90 -2.86 0.35
CA ILE A 244 21.09 -1.67 0.60
C ILE A 244 21.93 -0.42 0.94
N ASN A 245 23.13 -0.63 1.47
CA ASN A 245 24.07 0.43 1.85
C ASN A 245 25.20 0.65 0.84
N ASP A 246 25.12 0.07 -0.34
CA ASP A 246 26.12 0.26 -1.40
C ASP A 246 26.19 1.74 -1.81
N ASN A 247 27.38 2.18 -2.18
CA ASN A 247 27.59 3.54 -2.70
C ASN A 247 27.07 3.64 -4.15
N PHE A 248 25.77 3.56 -4.28
CA PHE A 248 25.05 3.65 -5.54
C PHE A 248 24.06 4.82 -5.47
N GLU A 249 24.09 5.71 -6.46
CA GLU A 249 23.36 6.99 -6.44
C GLU A 249 21.86 6.80 -6.13
N GLN A 250 21.23 5.79 -6.72
CA GLN A 250 19.80 5.53 -6.54
C GLN A 250 19.47 5.05 -5.11
N LEU A 251 20.33 4.25 -4.49
CA LEU A 251 20.17 3.87 -3.07
C LEU A 251 20.37 5.06 -2.13
N ILE A 252 21.28 6.00 -2.49
CA ILE A 252 21.49 7.24 -1.73
C ILE A 252 20.25 8.14 -1.82
N PHE A 253 19.67 8.32 -3.02
CA PHE A 253 18.47 9.12 -3.23
C PHE A 253 17.24 8.53 -2.54
N GLY A 254 17.01 7.22 -2.69
CA GLY A 254 15.91 6.49 -2.07
C GLY A 254 16.08 6.23 -0.58
N LYS A 255 17.29 6.45 -0.01
CA LYS A 255 17.66 6.01 1.35
C LYS A 255 17.42 4.51 1.54
N GLY A 256 17.67 3.75 0.49
CA GLY A 256 17.40 2.33 0.33
C GLY A 256 16.66 2.03 -0.97
N TYR A 257 15.97 0.90 -1.02
CA TYR A 257 15.17 0.51 -2.19
C TYR A 257 13.79 1.17 -2.14
N ASP A 258 13.60 2.27 -2.89
CA ASP A 258 12.31 2.97 -3.05
C ASP A 258 12.07 3.28 -4.54
N HIS A 259 12.17 2.25 -5.39
CA HIS A 259 12.13 2.41 -6.84
C HIS A 259 11.04 1.54 -7.47
N THR A 260 10.49 2.03 -8.57
CA THR A 260 9.55 1.27 -9.40
C THR A 260 10.31 0.31 -10.31
N TYR A 261 10.08 -0.99 -10.15
CA TYR A 261 10.53 -2.01 -11.07
C TYR A 261 9.54 -2.22 -12.22
N ILE A 262 10.05 -2.45 -13.42
CA ILE A 262 9.24 -2.77 -14.59
C ILE A 262 9.24 -4.28 -14.73
N LEU A 263 8.18 -4.90 -14.23
CA LEU A 263 8.06 -6.36 -14.24
C LEU A 263 8.00 -6.90 -15.66
N ASN A 264 8.73 -8.00 -15.91
CA ASN A 264 8.64 -8.75 -17.13
C ASN A 264 7.28 -9.46 -17.17
N LYS A 265 6.47 -9.16 -18.20
CA LYS A 265 5.15 -9.75 -18.40
C LYS A 265 5.12 -10.45 -19.75
N GLU A 266 4.40 -11.56 -19.82
CA GLU A 266 4.14 -12.25 -21.08
C GLU A 266 2.91 -11.66 -21.79
N ASP A 267 1.98 -11.01 -21.03
CA ASP A 267 0.73 -10.41 -21.55
C ASP A 267 0.57 -8.95 -21.13
N ASN A 268 -0.32 -8.22 -21.87
CA ASN A 268 -0.64 -6.82 -21.64
C ASN A 268 -1.58 -6.58 -20.44
N ASP A 269 -1.75 -7.55 -19.55
CA ASP A 269 -2.62 -7.42 -18.39
C ASP A 269 -2.06 -6.47 -17.34
N CYS A 270 -2.99 -5.84 -16.62
CA CYS A 270 -2.67 -5.01 -15.47
C CYS A 270 -1.92 -5.83 -14.40
N LEU A 271 -1.02 -5.18 -13.67
CA LEU A 271 -0.12 -5.82 -12.73
C LEU A 271 -0.88 -6.61 -11.64
N LEU A 272 -0.61 -7.90 -11.55
CA LEU A 272 -0.93 -8.73 -10.41
C LEU A 272 0.33 -8.92 -9.57
N TYR A 273 0.31 -8.49 -8.30
CA TYR A 273 1.35 -8.86 -7.35
C TYR A 273 0.94 -10.13 -6.62
N THR A 274 1.76 -11.16 -6.73
CA THR A 274 1.72 -12.29 -5.83
C THR A 274 3.01 -12.27 -5.01
N SER A 275 2.89 -12.16 -3.70
CA SER A 275 4.02 -12.42 -2.80
C SER A 275 3.87 -13.86 -2.33
N PRO A 276 4.87 -14.73 -2.55
CA PRO A 276 4.80 -16.08 -2.00
C PRO A 276 4.69 -15.99 -0.48
N SER A 277 3.79 -16.80 0.07
CA SER A 277 3.69 -17.02 1.51
C SER A 277 5.03 -17.57 2.03
N PRO A 278 5.37 -17.40 3.31
CA PRO A 278 6.54 -18.05 3.92
C PRO A 278 6.58 -19.58 3.72
N ARG A 279 5.45 -20.19 3.30
CA ARG A 279 5.39 -21.61 2.90
C ARG A 279 6.04 -21.89 1.54
N ASP A 280 6.05 -20.91 0.64
CA ASP A 280 6.41 -21.10 -0.77
C ASP A 280 7.83 -20.62 -1.09
N ALA A 281 8.58 -20.17 -0.10
CA ALA A 281 9.96 -19.71 -0.25
C ALA A 281 10.94 -20.77 -0.80
N HIS A 282 10.48 -22.01 -1.01
CA HIS A 282 11.26 -23.08 -1.62
C HIS A 282 10.72 -23.57 -2.98
N GLU A 283 9.63 -23.04 -3.52
CA GLU A 283 8.99 -23.53 -4.75
C GLU A 283 8.55 -22.45 -5.74
N SER A 284 9.08 -21.23 -5.71
CA SER A 284 8.84 -20.32 -6.82
C SER A 284 9.73 -20.67 -8.01
N ARG A 285 9.17 -21.35 -8.99
CA ARG A 285 9.73 -21.49 -10.33
C ARG A 285 9.46 -20.24 -11.16
#